data_0c88841f9342015ce55b73bdc78f2373
#
_entry.id   0c88841f9342015ce55b73bdc78f2373
#
_cell.length_a   1.000
_cell.length_b   1.000
_cell.length_c   1.000
_cell.angle_alpha   90.00
_cell.angle_beta   90.00
_cell.angle_gamma   90.00
#
_symmetry.space_group_name_H-M   'P 1'
#
loop_
_entity.id
_entity.type
_entity.pdbx_description
1 polymer ?
#
loop_
_entity_poly.entity_id
_entity_poly.type
_entity_poly.pdbx_seq_one_letter_code
_entity_poly.pdbx_strand_id
1 'polypeptide(L)'
;MNNEEIPEEKNSEGQEAVQLPIDGVLDLHTFNPRDVEELLPEYIILCREKGIFELRVIHGKGTGMLREKVHSILKRLPDVASFRLAGENAGGWGATLVYLKVIR
;
A
#
# COMPACT_ATOMS: atom_id res chain seq x y z
N MET A 1 12.65 -14.66 32.95
CA MET A 1 12.59 -14.40 32.46
C MET A 1 12.56 -14.07 31.62
N ASN A 2 12.62 -14.00 31.53
CA ASN A 2 12.53 -13.68 30.64
C ASN A 2 12.42 -13.31 29.81
N ASN A 3 12.29 -13.27 29.63
CA ASN A 3 12.12 -13.03 28.74
C ASN A 3 11.90 -12.78 28.14
N GLU A 4 11.68 -12.79 28.14
CA GLU A 4 11.47 -12.58 27.51
C GLU A 4 11.20 -12.27 26.78
N GLU A 5 11.16 -12.44 27.01
CA GLU A 5 10.90 -12.17 26.29
C GLU A 5 10.49 -11.77 25.44
N ILE A 6 10.49 -11.96 25.60
CA ILE A 6 10.15 -11.61 24.75
C ILE A 6 9.97 -11.48 23.72
N PRO A 7 9.94 -11.62 23.65
CA PRO A 7 9.80 -11.55 22.59
C PRO A 7 9.48 -11.46 21.67
N GLU A 8 9.43 -11.67 21.63
CA GLU A 8 9.24 -11.50 20.76
C GLU A 8 9.02 -11.17 19.92
N GLU A 9 9.15 -11.45 20.23
CA GLU A 9 9.02 -11.07 19.46
C GLU A 9 8.87 -10.80 18.62
N LYS A 10 8.94 -11.07 18.77
CA LYS A 10 8.90 -10.74 18.05
C LYS A 10 8.84 -10.58 17.20
N ASN A 11 8.70 -10.77 17.22
CA ASN A 11 8.66 -10.49 16.40
C ASN A 11 8.60 -10.26 15.71
N SER A 12 8.46 -10.26 15.84
CA SER A 12 8.38 -9.92 15.26
C SER A 12 8.59 -9.69 14.61
N GLU A 13 8.47 -9.87 14.48
CA GLU A 13 8.71 -9.66 13.95
C GLU A 13 8.62 -9.36 13.08
N GLY A 14 8.81 -9.83 12.96
CA GLY A 14 8.68 -9.29 12.00
C GLY A 14 7.77 -8.36 11.66
N GLN A 15 7.11 -8.23 11.88
CA GLN A 15 6.48 -7.35 11.53
C GLN A 15 6.67 -6.11 11.88
N GLU A 16 7.01 -5.97 12.70
CA GLU A 16 7.28 -4.82 12.90
C GLU A 16 8.27 -4.30 12.21
N ALA A 17 8.86 -4.98 11.69
CA ALA A 17 10.00 -4.54 11.02
C ALA A 17 9.72 -3.52 10.00
N VAL A 18 8.59 -3.52 9.41
CA VAL A 18 8.29 -2.54 8.38
C VAL A 18 7.40 -1.48 8.96
N GLN A 19 7.95 -0.27 9.06
CA GLN A 19 7.17 0.85 9.51
C GLN A 19 7.03 1.81 8.37
N LEU A 20 5.90 1.75 7.70
CA LEU A 20 5.64 2.61 6.57
C LEU A 20 4.94 3.88 7.05
N PRO A 21 5.43 5.04 6.62
CA PRO A 21 4.70 6.26 6.94
C PRO A 21 3.34 6.26 6.25
N ILE A 22 2.34 6.72 6.96
CA ILE A 22 0.99 6.80 6.39
C ILE A 22 0.81 8.22 5.91
N ASP A 23 1.35 8.48 4.71
CA ASP A 23 1.33 9.84 4.16
C ASP A 23 0.72 9.89 2.76
N GLY A 24 0.19 8.76 2.28
CA GLY A 24 -0.44 8.74 0.97
C GLY A 24 0.47 8.34 -0.16
N VAL A 25 1.74 8.07 0.13
CA VAL A 25 2.68 7.60 -0.87
C VAL A 25 3.20 6.24 -0.44
N LEU A 26 2.87 5.22 -1.22
CA LEU A 26 3.24 3.86 -0.91
C LEU A 26 4.12 3.30 -2.02
N ASP A 27 5.40 3.11 -1.73
CA ASP A 27 6.34 2.61 -2.71
C ASP A 27 6.46 1.11 -2.57
N LEU A 28 5.96 0.40 -3.57
CA LEU A 28 5.94 -1.06 -3.56
C LEU A 28 6.88 -1.68 -4.58
N HIS A 29 7.71 -0.86 -5.23
CA HIS A 29 8.43 -1.38 -6.40
C HIS A 29 9.40 -2.51 -6.07
N THR A 30 9.81 -2.65 -4.81
CA THR A 30 10.68 -3.75 -4.40
C THR A 30 9.92 -4.85 -3.68
N PHE A 31 8.61 -4.72 -3.56
CA PHE A 31 7.82 -5.69 -2.81
C PHE A 31 7.46 -6.90 -3.68
N ASN A 32 7.31 -8.02 -3.01
CA ASN A 32 6.79 -9.22 -3.64
C ASN A 32 5.28 -9.04 -3.85
N PRO A 33 4.75 -9.42 -5.04
CA PRO A 33 3.30 -9.25 -5.26
C PRO A 33 2.45 -9.92 -4.19
N ARG A 34 2.92 -11.02 -3.61
CA ARG A 34 2.16 -11.69 -2.57
C ARG A 34 2.00 -10.80 -1.34
N ASP A 35 3.07 -10.06 -1.00
CA ASP A 35 3.01 -9.20 0.17
C ASP A 35 2.09 -8.01 -0.04
N VAL A 36 1.93 -7.59 -1.29
CA VAL A 36 1.07 -6.47 -1.61
C VAL A 36 -0.40 -6.82 -1.37
N GLU A 37 -0.74 -8.09 -1.53
CA GLU A 37 -2.11 -8.55 -1.31
C GLU A 37 -2.60 -8.21 0.10
N GLU A 38 -1.72 -8.30 1.08
CA GLU A 38 -2.08 -8.00 2.46
C GLU A 38 -1.83 -6.55 2.82
N LEU A 39 -0.74 -5.99 2.30
CA LEU A 39 -0.34 -4.66 2.70
C LEU A 39 -1.23 -3.57 2.16
N LEU A 40 -1.61 -3.66 0.89
CA LEU A 40 -2.31 -2.56 0.24
C LEU A 40 -3.68 -2.27 0.87
N PRO A 41 -4.52 -3.28 1.12
CA PRO A 41 -5.81 -2.99 1.74
C PRO A 41 -5.65 -2.34 3.11
N GLU A 42 -4.69 -2.81 3.88
CA GLU A 42 -4.48 -2.25 5.21
C GLU A 42 -4.00 -0.81 5.15
N TYR A 43 -3.08 -0.53 4.23
CA TYR A 43 -2.57 0.82 4.07
C TYR A 43 -3.70 1.78 3.70
N ILE A 44 -4.60 1.32 2.85
CA ILE A 44 -5.73 2.15 2.42
C ILE A 44 -6.63 2.50 3.60
N ILE A 45 -6.89 1.51 4.46
CA ILE A 45 -7.70 1.76 5.65
C ILE A 45 -7.03 2.80 6.53
N LEU A 46 -5.74 2.67 6.73
CA LEU A 46 -5.02 3.62 7.60
C LEU A 46 -5.02 5.02 7.01
N CYS A 47 -4.87 5.14 5.70
CA CYS A 47 -4.93 6.44 5.07
C CYS A 47 -6.29 7.09 5.27
N ARG A 48 -7.36 6.32 5.05
CA ARG A 48 -8.70 6.86 5.22
C ARG A 48 -8.94 7.34 6.63
N GLU A 49 -8.45 6.59 7.60
CA GLU A 49 -8.62 6.97 8.99
C GLU A 49 -7.89 8.27 9.33
N LYS A 50 -6.84 8.56 8.60
CA LYS A 50 -6.08 9.79 8.79
C LYS A 50 -6.61 10.94 7.94
N GLY A 51 -7.66 10.71 7.17
CA GLY A 51 -8.19 11.75 6.31
C GLY A 51 -7.42 11.93 5.02
N ILE A 52 -6.65 10.94 4.63
CA ILE A 52 -5.90 10.96 3.38
C ILE A 52 -6.70 10.18 2.35
N PHE A 53 -7.24 10.88 1.34
CA PHE A 53 -8.12 10.27 0.37
C PHE A 53 -7.54 10.24 -1.03
N GLU A 54 -6.32 10.71 -1.20
CA GLU A 54 -5.62 10.68 -2.47
C GLU A 54 -4.28 10.02 -2.24
N LEU A 55 -4.04 8.88 -2.90
CA LEU A 55 -2.84 8.11 -2.68
C LEU A 55 -2.07 7.95 -3.97
N ARG A 56 -0.76 7.79 -3.83
CA ARG A 56 0.09 7.42 -4.95
C ARG A 56 0.76 6.10 -4.61
N VAL A 57 0.48 5.07 -5.39
CA VAL A 57 1.05 3.75 -5.19
C VAL A 57 2.08 3.50 -6.29
N ILE A 58 3.33 3.40 -5.88
CA ILE A 58 4.44 3.24 -6.82
C ILE A 58 4.72 1.75 -6.96
N HIS A 59 4.43 1.20 -8.12
CA HIS A 59 4.64 -0.23 -8.39
C HIS A 59 5.80 -0.47 -9.34
N GLY A 60 6.33 0.61 -9.95
CA GLY A 60 7.41 0.46 -10.88
C GLY A 60 6.89 0.11 -12.26
N LYS A 61 7.79 0.17 -13.23
CA LYS A 61 7.42 -0.10 -14.62
C LYS A 61 7.64 -1.55 -15.02
N GLY A 62 8.65 -2.19 -14.48
CA GLY A 62 8.99 -3.59 -14.66
C GLY A 62 8.20 -4.35 -15.72
N THR A 63 7.81 -5.58 -15.38
CA THR A 63 7.03 -6.42 -16.27
C THR A 63 5.55 -6.12 -16.28
N GLY A 64 5.10 -5.28 -15.36
CA GLY A 64 3.69 -5.01 -15.22
C GLY A 64 2.98 -5.91 -14.23
N MET A 65 3.67 -6.91 -13.70
CA MET A 65 3.04 -7.86 -12.79
C MET A 65 2.56 -7.17 -11.52
N LEU A 66 3.41 -6.32 -10.96
CA LEU A 66 3.04 -5.63 -9.73
C LEU A 66 1.92 -4.62 -9.98
N ARG A 67 2.00 -3.93 -11.11
CA ARG A 67 0.93 -3.01 -11.48
C ARG A 67 -0.40 -3.73 -11.58
N GLU A 68 -0.42 -4.90 -12.24
CA GLU A 68 -1.65 -5.65 -12.39
C GLU A 68 -2.17 -6.15 -11.06
N LYS A 69 -1.26 -6.56 -10.18
CA LYS A 69 -1.67 -6.99 -8.85
C LYS A 69 -2.32 -5.84 -8.08
N VAL A 70 -1.69 -4.66 -8.14
CA VAL A 70 -2.23 -3.49 -7.46
C VAL A 70 -3.62 -3.16 -8.00
N HIS A 71 -3.76 -3.12 -9.33
CA HIS A 71 -5.04 -2.76 -9.92
C HIS A 71 -6.12 -3.80 -9.60
N SER A 72 -5.75 -5.07 -9.58
CA SER A 72 -6.69 -6.13 -9.22
C SER A 72 -7.22 -5.95 -7.80
N ILE A 73 -6.33 -5.60 -6.88
CA ILE A 73 -6.72 -5.38 -5.49
C ILE A 73 -7.64 -4.16 -5.40
N LEU A 74 -7.25 -3.07 -6.06
CA LEU A 74 -8.02 -1.84 -5.98
C LEU A 74 -9.44 -2.03 -6.50
N LYS A 75 -9.61 -2.86 -7.51
CA LYS A 75 -10.94 -3.10 -8.06
C LYS A 75 -11.87 -3.78 -7.08
N ARG A 76 -11.31 -4.53 -6.12
CA ARG A 76 -12.12 -5.28 -5.17
C ARG A 76 -12.46 -4.50 -3.91
N LEU A 77 -11.75 -3.40 -3.66
CA LEU A 77 -11.89 -2.69 -2.39
C LEU A 77 -13.03 -1.69 -2.47
N PRO A 78 -14.03 -1.83 -1.61
CA PRO A 78 -15.19 -0.91 -1.65
C PRO A 78 -14.84 0.51 -1.28
N ASP A 79 -13.73 0.72 -0.54
CA ASP A 79 -13.35 2.06 -0.13
C ASP A 79 -12.68 2.85 -1.24
N VAL A 80 -12.34 2.21 -2.35
CA VAL A 80 -11.69 2.87 -3.47
C VAL A 80 -12.75 3.42 -4.41
N ALA A 81 -12.75 4.74 -4.59
CA ALA A 81 -13.69 5.38 -5.50
C ALA A 81 -13.24 5.21 -6.94
N SER A 82 -11.96 5.42 -7.20
CA SER A 82 -11.42 5.29 -8.54
C SER A 82 -9.91 5.23 -8.47
N PHE A 83 -9.30 4.81 -9.57
CA PHE A 83 -7.84 4.82 -9.66
C PHE A 83 -7.46 4.90 -11.14
N ARG A 84 -6.25 5.38 -11.39
CA ARG A 84 -5.74 5.47 -12.75
C ARG A 84 -4.22 5.54 -12.71
N LEU A 85 -3.59 5.16 -13.81
CA LEU A 85 -2.15 5.32 -13.91
C LEU A 85 -1.79 6.79 -13.83
N ALA A 86 -0.67 7.08 -13.17
CA ALA A 86 -0.22 8.45 -13.02
C ALA A 86 0.26 8.97 -14.37
N GLY A 87 0.08 10.29 -14.56
CA GLY A 87 0.62 10.94 -15.75
C GLY A 87 2.12 11.15 -15.64
N GLU A 88 2.70 11.69 -16.69
CA GLU A 88 4.14 11.89 -16.73
C GLU A 88 4.66 12.71 -15.56
N ASN A 89 3.88 13.66 -15.13
CA ASN A 89 4.30 14.55 -14.04
C ASN A 89 4.11 13.94 -12.67
N ALA A 90 3.53 12.74 -12.59
CA ALA A 90 3.21 12.13 -11.30
C ALA A 90 3.74 10.71 -11.19
N GLY A 91 4.84 10.39 -11.87
CA GLY A 91 5.42 9.08 -11.77
C GLY A 91 5.22 8.20 -12.98
N GLY A 92 4.47 8.69 -13.96
CA GLY A 92 4.28 7.96 -15.20
C GLY A 92 3.62 6.61 -14.97
N TRP A 93 4.01 5.64 -15.79
CA TRP A 93 3.40 4.32 -15.72
C TRP A 93 3.91 3.49 -14.56
N GLY A 94 4.85 4.03 -13.79
CA GLY A 94 5.36 3.32 -12.63
C GLY A 94 4.54 3.56 -11.37
N ALA A 95 3.47 4.33 -11.46
CA ALA A 95 2.65 4.63 -10.30
C ALA A 95 1.18 4.70 -10.68
N THR A 96 0.32 4.48 -9.68
CA THR A 96 -1.12 4.57 -9.82
C THR A 96 -1.63 5.58 -8.80
N LEU A 97 -2.48 6.48 -9.25
CA LEU A 97 -3.16 7.41 -8.36
C LEU A 97 -4.47 6.77 -7.91
N VAL A 98 -4.72 6.82 -6.62
CA VAL A 98 -5.89 6.17 -6.02
C VAL A 98 -6.70 7.21 -5.28
N TYR A 99 -7.99 7.21 -5.51
CA TYR A 99 -8.92 8.13 -4.87
C TYR A 99 -9.89 7.33 -4.01
N LEU A 100 -9.94 7.64 -2.73
CA LEU A 100 -10.76 6.91 -1.78
C LEU A 100 -12.07 7.63 -1.54
N LYS A 101 -13.07 6.86 -1.16
CA LYS A 101 -14.36 7.44 -0.79
C LYS A 101 -14.22 8.19 0.51
N VAL A 102 -14.81 9.37 0.54
CA VAL A 102 -14.72 10.23 1.71
C VAL A 102 -15.60 9.65 2.82
N ILE A 103 -15.08 9.68 4.04
CA ILE A 103 -15.83 9.24 5.21
C ILE A 103 -16.78 10.35 5.60
N ARG A 104 -18.04 9.98 5.87
CA ARG A 104 -19.05 10.95 6.27
C ARG A 104 -19.49 10.75 7.70
#